data_10a87e3cd88ace1d1c0e7c20015328b8
#
_entry.id   10a87e3cd88ace1d1c0e7c20015328b8
#
_cell.length_a   1.000
_cell.length_b   1.000
_cell.length_c   1.000
_cell.angle_alpha   90.00
_cell.angle_beta   90.00
_cell.angle_gamma   90.00
#
_symmetry.space_group_name_H-M   'P 1'
#
loop_
_entity.id
_entity.type
_entity.pdbx_description
1 polymer ?
#
loop_
_entity_poly.entity_id
_entity_poly.type
_entity_poly.pdbx_seq_one_letter_code
_entity_poly.pdbx_strand_id
1 'polypeptide(L)'
;MRQVFVFDFDGTLTHSDTLIAFIRHACGRWAMLWGFALSSPWIVLMLMHLYPNYKAKQRLFAHFFGGWEEARFDAACRDFARSHRRLLRQEGLCELGRALTEGAEVAIVSASIDNWVAPFFDEVAGTHRRPVVLGTRVETRDGRLTGRFATPNCYGPEKVRRIREVFPDRDNYHLTAFGDSRGDKEMLDYADQGYYKPFR
;
A
#
# COMPACT_ATOMS: atom_id res chain seq x y z
N MET A 1 5.73 11.42 -25.63
CA MET A 1 5.91 10.11 -24.98
C MET A 1 4.95 10.06 -23.81
N ARG A 2 4.25 8.97 -23.60
CA ARG A 2 3.31 8.75 -22.49
C ARG A 2 4.08 8.85 -21.17
N GLN A 3 3.53 9.53 -20.16
CA GLN A 3 4.15 9.69 -18.85
C GLN A 3 3.45 8.78 -17.85
N VAL A 4 4.21 8.00 -17.10
CA VAL A 4 3.73 7.11 -16.05
C VAL A 4 4.47 7.44 -14.75
N PHE A 5 3.69 7.70 -13.69
CA PHE A 5 4.23 7.96 -12.35
C PHE A 5 3.81 6.85 -11.41
N VAL A 6 4.75 6.31 -10.66
CA VAL A 6 4.46 5.29 -9.65
C VAL A 6 4.98 5.73 -8.29
N PHE A 7 4.13 5.63 -7.28
CA PHE A 7 4.44 6.03 -5.92
C PHE A 7 4.30 4.84 -4.98
N ASP A 8 5.30 4.59 -4.14
CA ASP A 8 5.06 3.81 -2.95
C ASP A 8 4.18 4.60 -1.97
N PHE A 9 3.54 3.90 -1.04
CA PHE A 9 2.58 4.51 -0.11
C PHE A 9 3.18 4.75 1.27
N ASP A 10 3.52 3.67 2.00
CA ASP A 10 3.96 3.74 3.39
C ASP A 10 5.38 4.31 3.52
N GLY A 11 5.52 5.47 4.17
CA GLY A 11 6.80 6.17 4.30
C GLY A 11 7.15 7.07 3.12
N THR A 12 6.51 6.89 1.95
CA THR A 12 6.65 7.73 0.76
C THR A 12 5.53 8.78 0.70
N LEU A 13 4.30 8.38 0.40
CA LEU A 13 3.14 9.26 0.43
C LEU A 13 2.57 9.46 1.84
N THR A 14 2.98 8.64 2.80
CA THR A 14 2.61 8.79 4.22
C THR A 14 3.82 9.06 5.09
N HIS A 15 3.58 9.64 6.28
CA HIS A 15 4.64 9.86 7.27
C HIS A 15 5.08 8.58 7.99
N SER A 16 4.24 7.54 8.00
CA SER A 16 4.47 6.29 8.73
C SER A 16 3.75 5.11 8.10
N ASP A 17 4.12 3.90 8.52
CA ASP A 17 3.42 2.66 8.15
C ASP A 17 1.95 2.70 8.59
N THR A 18 1.05 2.42 7.66
CA THR A 18 -0.40 2.49 7.88
C THR A 18 -0.99 1.24 8.49
N LEU A 19 -0.31 0.10 8.46
CA LEU A 19 -0.82 -1.16 9.02
C LEU A 19 -1.15 -1.03 10.51
N ILE A 20 -0.21 -0.49 11.30
CA ILE A 20 -0.39 -0.31 12.75
C ILE A 20 -1.49 0.70 13.04
N ALA A 21 -1.51 1.80 12.28
CA ALA A 21 -2.54 2.83 12.40
C ALA A 21 -3.92 2.28 12.07
N PHE A 22 -4.04 1.46 11.01
CA PHE A 22 -5.28 0.82 10.61
C PHE A 22 -5.78 -0.20 11.65
N ILE A 23 -4.91 -1.08 12.14
CA ILE A 23 -5.28 -2.04 13.21
C ILE A 23 -5.81 -1.30 14.44
N ARG A 24 -5.11 -0.24 14.87
CA ARG A 24 -5.54 0.56 16.01
C ARG A 24 -6.89 1.24 15.79
N HIS A 25 -7.15 1.73 14.57
CA HIS A 25 -8.42 2.34 14.19
C HIS A 25 -9.55 1.32 14.17
N ALA A 26 -9.36 0.17 13.52
CA ALA A 26 -10.40 -0.81 13.28
C ALA A 26 -10.72 -1.69 14.49
N CYS A 27 -9.71 -2.02 15.31
CA CYS A 27 -9.82 -2.96 16.42
C CYS A 27 -9.65 -2.32 17.80
N GLY A 28 -9.17 -1.06 17.85
CA GLY A 28 -8.86 -0.37 19.10
C GLY A 28 -7.48 -0.71 19.69
N ARG A 29 -7.00 0.17 20.58
CA ARG A 29 -5.64 0.08 21.13
C ARG A 29 -5.36 -1.18 21.93
N TRP A 30 -6.33 -1.65 22.71
CA TRP A 30 -6.14 -2.80 23.57
C TRP A 30 -6.10 -4.11 22.77
N ALA A 31 -7.02 -4.28 21.82
CA ALA A 31 -6.99 -5.43 20.92
C ALA A 31 -5.69 -5.46 20.10
N MET A 32 -5.23 -4.29 19.63
CA MET A 32 -3.94 -4.17 18.96
C MET A 32 -2.79 -4.66 19.84
N LEU A 33 -2.68 -4.17 21.10
CA LEU A 33 -1.59 -4.57 22.01
C LEU A 33 -1.61 -6.07 22.28
N TRP A 34 -2.77 -6.66 22.56
CA TRP A 34 -2.91 -8.10 22.76
C TRP A 34 -2.57 -8.89 21.50
N GLY A 35 -3.02 -8.48 20.34
CA GLY A 35 -2.71 -9.14 19.07
C GLY A 35 -1.22 -9.11 18.73
N PHE A 36 -0.53 -8.00 19.01
CA PHE A 36 0.92 -7.93 18.86
C PHE A 36 1.64 -8.80 19.90
N ALA A 37 1.19 -8.83 21.15
CA ALA A 37 1.76 -9.72 22.17
C ALA A 37 1.64 -11.19 21.76
N LEU A 38 0.48 -11.63 21.29
CA LEU A 38 0.28 -13.00 20.80
C LEU A 38 1.09 -13.30 19.52
N SER A 39 1.31 -12.30 18.69
CA SER A 39 2.10 -12.44 17.45
C SER A 39 3.60 -12.27 17.66
N SER A 40 4.04 -11.90 18.88
CA SER A 40 5.44 -11.56 19.18
C SER A 40 6.44 -12.65 18.81
N PRO A 41 6.20 -13.98 19.00
CA PRO A 41 7.15 -15.00 18.59
C PRO A 41 7.45 -14.97 17.09
N TRP A 42 6.42 -14.74 16.28
CA TRP A 42 6.56 -14.67 14.81
C TRP A 42 7.23 -13.39 14.35
N ILE A 43 6.96 -12.28 15.06
CA ILE A 43 7.62 -10.99 14.80
C ILE A 43 9.11 -11.08 15.15
N VAL A 44 9.46 -11.69 16.26
CA VAL A 44 10.87 -11.91 16.65
C VAL A 44 11.58 -12.79 15.61
N LEU A 45 10.99 -13.92 15.22
CA LEU A 45 11.56 -14.80 14.19
C LEU A 45 11.73 -14.06 12.86
N MET A 46 10.80 -13.16 12.50
CA MET A 46 10.90 -12.33 11.30
C MET A 46 12.07 -11.35 11.42
N LEU A 47 12.25 -10.68 12.56
CA LEU A 47 13.36 -9.75 12.80
C LEU A 47 14.72 -10.47 12.78
N MET A 48 14.76 -11.74 13.20
CA MET A 48 15.94 -12.61 13.10
C MET A 48 16.14 -13.20 11.69
N HIS A 49 15.34 -12.81 10.70
CA HIS A 49 15.34 -13.37 9.33
C HIS A 49 15.06 -14.88 9.23
N LEU A 50 14.54 -15.50 10.30
CA LEU A 50 14.18 -16.91 10.34
C LEU A 50 12.74 -17.19 9.87
N TYR A 51 11.94 -16.13 9.67
CA TYR A 51 10.57 -16.24 9.21
C TYR A 51 10.27 -15.18 8.14
N PRO A 52 9.64 -15.55 7.01
CA PRO A 52 9.36 -14.61 5.93
C PRO A 52 8.42 -13.48 6.36
N ASN A 53 8.79 -12.24 6.05
CA ASN A 53 8.03 -11.03 6.42
C ASN A 53 6.55 -11.12 5.96
N TYR A 54 6.31 -11.55 4.72
CA TYR A 54 4.93 -11.66 4.19
C TYR A 54 4.06 -12.65 4.98
N LYS A 55 4.65 -13.75 5.51
CA LYS A 55 3.93 -14.72 6.35
C LYS A 55 3.59 -14.14 7.72
N ALA A 56 4.51 -13.37 8.31
CA ALA A 56 4.26 -12.66 9.57
C ALA A 56 3.13 -11.66 9.41
N LYS A 57 3.18 -10.87 8.33
CA LYS A 57 2.13 -9.90 7.97
C LYS A 57 0.77 -10.57 7.74
N GLN A 58 0.74 -11.70 7.00
CA GLN A 58 -0.50 -12.44 6.76
C GLN A 58 -1.08 -13.03 8.05
N ARG A 59 -0.24 -13.55 8.96
CA ARG A 59 -0.70 -14.04 10.28
C ARG A 59 -1.30 -12.90 11.11
N LEU A 60 -0.63 -11.76 11.14
CA LEU A 60 -1.13 -10.59 11.85
C LEU A 60 -2.48 -10.15 11.26
N PHE A 61 -2.57 -10.09 9.93
CA PHE A 61 -3.82 -9.77 9.23
C PHE A 61 -4.93 -10.77 9.56
N ALA A 62 -4.64 -12.07 9.51
CA ALA A 62 -5.59 -13.13 9.84
C ALA A 62 -6.09 -13.04 11.29
N HIS A 63 -5.21 -12.69 12.24
CA HIS A 63 -5.57 -12.53 13.64
C HIS A 63 -6.59 -11.40 13.85
N PHE A 64 -6.41 -10.25 13.19
CA PHE A 64 -7.27 -9.09 13.40
C PHE A 64 -8.54 -9.10 12.53
N PHE A 65 -8.45 -9.59 11.31
CA PHE A 65 -9.48 -9.42 10.29
C PHE A 65 -10.05 -10.72 9.73
N GLY A 66 -9.46 -11.89 10.07
CA GLY A 66 -9.99 -13.18 9.65
C GLY A 66 -11.44 -13.37 10.11
N GLY A 67 -12.32 -13.79 9.20
CA GLY A 67 -13.76 -13.96 9.47
C GLY A 67 -14.62 -12.69 9.42
N TRP A 68 -14.00 -11.49 9.28
CA TRP A 68 -14.80 -10.26 9.11
C TRP A 68 -15.60 -10.31 7.81
N GLU A 69 -16.79 -9.74 7.85
CA GLU A 69 -17.55 -9.47 6.63
C GLU A 69 -16.81 -8.45 5.76
N GLU A 70 -16.71 -8.72 4.47
CA GLU A 70 -16.00 -7.86 3.50
C GLU A 70 -16.57 -6.43 3.54
N ALA A 71 -17.89 -6.28 3.55
CA ALA A 71 -18.55 -4.97 3.63
C ALA A 71 -18.17 -4.18 4.89
N ARG A 72 -18.02 -4.86 6.04
CA ARG A 72 -17.56 -4.26 7.30
C ARG A 72 -16.11 -3.81 7.20
N PHE A 73 -15.27 -4.65 6.61
CA PHE A 73 -13.84 -4.34 6.43
C PHE A 73 -13.67 -3.12 5.52
N ASP A 74 -14.36 -3.09 4.38
CA ASP A 74 -14.33 -1.98 3.44
C ASP A 74 -14.87 -0.68 4.05
N ALA A 75 -15.91 -0.76 4.87
CA ALA A 75 -16.42 0.40 5.61
C ALA A 75 -15.37 0.95 6.59
N ALA A 76 -14.66 0.07 7.32
CA ALA A 76 -13.55 0.47 8.21
C ALA A 76 -12.39 1.09 7.42
N CYS A 77 -12.06 0.56 6.23
CA CYS A 77 -11.03 1.12 5.34
C CYS A 77 -11.38 2.54 4.88
N ARG A 78 -12.62 2.78 4.45
CA ARG A 78 -13.09 4.11 4.05
C ARG A 78 -13.09 5.09 5.22
N ASP A 79 -13.54 4.66 6.40
CA ASP A 79 -13.54 5.49 7.59
C ASP A 79 -12.11 5.84 8.05
N PHE A 80 -11.20 4.86 7.99
CA PHE A 80 -9.79 5.08 8.27
C PHE A 80 -9.19 6.16 7.35
N ALA A 81 -9.37 6.03 6.04
CA ALA A 81 -8.83 6.99 5.08
C ALA A 81 -9.38 8.41 5.33
N ARG A 82 -10.68 8.55 5.62
CA ARG A 82 -11.30 9.85 5.93
C ARG A 82 -10.74 10.48 7.21
N SER A 83 -10.63 9.69 8.28
CA SER A 83 -10.21 10.19 9.60
C SER A 83 -8.69 10.37 9.76
N HIS A 84 -7.89 9.78 8.86
CA HIS A 84 -6.43 9.77 8.94
C HIS A 84 -5.72 10.45 7.77
N ARG A 85 -6.37 11.37 7.07
CA ARG A 85 -5.76 12.13 5.95
C ARG A 85 -4.48 12.86 6.34
N ARG A 86 -4.32 13.22 7.62
CA ARG A 86 -3.08 13.81 8.18
C ARG A 86 -1.84 12.89 8.07
N LEU A 87 -2.02 11.59 7.80
CA LEU A 87 -0.90 10.69 7.53
C LEU A 87 -0.24 10.97 6.18
N LEU A 88 -0.96 11.60 5.25
CA LEU A 88 -0.46 11.89 3.92
C LEU A 88 0.52 13.07 3.94
N ARG A 89 1.62 12.93 3.19
CA ARG A 89 2.58 14.00 2.95
C ARG A 89 2.07 14.95 1.89
N GLN A 90 2.03 16.24 2.19
CA GLN A 90 1.50 17.26 1.26
C GLN A 90 2.34 17.35 -0.01
N GLU A 91 3.66 17.28 0.10
CA GLU A 91 4.59 17.32 -1.03
C GLU A 91 4.33 16.16 -2.02
N GLY A 92 4.13 14.95 -1.48
CA GLY A 92 3.80 13.77 -2.28
C GLY A 92 2.43 13.90 -2.95
N LEU A 93 1.42 14.44 -2.25
CA LEU A 93 0.10 14.70 -2.82
C LEU A 93 0.13 15.80 -3.90
N CYS A 94 0.94 16.84 -3.73
CA CYS A 94 1.11 17.89 -4.74
C CYS A 94 1.72 17.30 -6.02
N GLU A 95 2.77 16.48 -5.91
CA GLU A 95 3.40 15.85 -7.07
C GLU A 95 2.43 14.87 -7.77
N LEU A 96 1.71 14.05 -7.02
CA LEU A 96 0.70 13.14 -7.53
C LEU A 96 -0.42 13.91 -8.26
N GLY A 97 -0.93 14.98 -7.64
CA GLY A 97 -1.97 15.83 -8.21
C GLY A 97 -1.50 16.53 -9.48
N ARG A 98 -0.24 17.03 -9.50
CA ARG A 98 0.39 17.63 -10.68
C ARG A 98 0.43 16.62 -11.84
N ALA A 99 0.94 15.40 -11.58
CA ALA A 99 1.04 14.35 -12.59
C ALA A 99 -0.32 14.01 -13.21
N LEU A 100 -1.36 13.85 -12.36
CA LEU A 100 -2.72 13.58 -12.83
C LEU A 100 -3.30 14.74 -13.66
N THR A 101 -3.06 15.99 -13.24
CA THR A 101 -3.56 17.19 -13.94
C THR A 101 -2.87 17.37 -15.28
N GLU A 102 -1.58 17.07 -15.39
CA GLU A 102 -0.81 17.06 -16.63
C GLU A 102 -1.17 15.91 -17.57
N GLY A 103 -2.06 15.01 -17.15
CA GLY A 103 -2.56 13.92 -17.97
C GLY A 103 -1.73 12.65 -17.91
N ALA A 104 -0.74 12.57 -17.00
CA ALA A 104 0.01 11.36 -16.78
C ALA A 104 -0.85 10.23 -16.23
N GLU A 105 -0.42 8.99 -16.42
CA GLU A 105 -0.98 7.84 -15.73
C GLU A 105 -0.26 7.65 -14.40
N VAL A 106 -1.02 7.45 -13.34
CA VAL A 106 -0.48 7.38 -11.98
C VAL A 106 -0.90 6.09 -11.32
N ALA A 107 0.07 5.38 -10.71
CA ALA A 107 -0.22 4.23 -9.86
C ALA A 107 0.41 4.37 -8.47
N ILE A 108 -0.31 3.87 -7.46
CA ILE A 108 0.19 3.67 -6.10
C ILE A 108 0.58 2.20 -5.97
N VAL A 109 1.86 1.92 -5.71
CA VAL A 109 2.40 0.54 -5.71
C VAL A 109 2.89 0.21 -4.31
N SER A 110 2.06 -0.47 -3.52
CA SER A 110 2.29 -0.64 -2.09
C SER A 110 2.24 -2.08 -1.62
N ALA A 111 3.11 -2.42 -0.66
CA ALA A 111 2.99 -3.66 0.09
C ALA A 111 1.76 -3.68 1.01
N SER A 112 1.12 -2.55 1.26
CA SER A 112 -0.11 -2.46 2.05
C SER A 112 -1.32 -3.03 1.30
N ILE A 113 -2.40 -3.30 2.05
CA ILE A 113 -3.64 -3.84 1.49
C ILE A 113 -4.34 -2.75 0.70
N ASP A 114 -4.72 -3.05 -0.53
CA ASP A 114 -5.35 -2.09 -1.44
C ASP A 114 -6.67 -1.53 -0.91
N ASN A 115 -7.46 -2.32 -0.17
CA ASN A 115 -8.74 -1.89 0.42
C ASN A 115 -8.59 -0.65 1.32
N TRP A 116 -7.51 -0.51 2.13
CA TRP A 116 -7.34 0.69 2.95
C TRP A 116 -6.49 1.77 2.31
N VAL A 117 -5.70 1.43 1.26
CA VAL A 117 -4.92 2.42 0.50
C VAL A 117 -5.80 3.19 -0.46
N ALA A 118 -6.62 2.50 -1.25
CA ALA A 118 -7.43 3.10 -2.31
C ALA A 118 -8.32 4.27 -1.84
N PRO A 119 -9.03 4.20 -0.70
CA PRO A 119 -9.90 5.29 -0.26
C PRO A 119 -9.19 6.62 0.06
N PHE A 120 -7.88 6.62 0.29
CA PHE A 120 -7.12 7.87 0.44
C PHE A 120 -7.10 8.71 -0.84
N PHE A 121 -7.33 8.07 -1.99
CA PHE A 121 -7.27 8.67 -3.32
C PHE A 121 -8.64 8.74 -4.01
N ASP A 122 -9.73 8.55 -3.29
CA ASP A 122 -11.09 8.70 -3.82
C ASP A 122 -11.33 10.11 -4.34
N GLU A 123 -10.70 11.10 -3.70
CA GLU A 123 -10.72 12.49 -4.10
C GLU A 123 -9.28 13.04 -4.10
N VAL A 124 -8.76 13.35 -5.28
CA VAL A 124 -7.49 14.05 -5.45
C VAL A 124 -7.76 15.48 -5.85
N ALA A 125 -7.25 16.43 -5.07
CA ALA A 125 -7.48 17.86 -5.31
C ALA A 125 -7.05 18.29 -6.72
N GLY A 126 -7.91 19.03 -7.39
CA GLY A 126 -7.62 19.61 -8.70
C GLY A 126 -7.86 18.68 -9.89
N THR A 127 -8.33 17.47 -9.71
CA THR A 127 -8.58 16.53 -10.80
C THR A 127 -9.72 15.56 -10.49
N HIS A 128 -10.43 15.11 -11.54
CA HIS A 128 -11.37 13.99 -11.48
C HIS A 128 -10.72 12.63 -11.77
N ARG A 129 -9.42 12.63 -12.11
CA ARG A 129 -8.67 11.40 -12.37
C ARG A 129 -8.20 10.79 -11.04
N ARG A 130 -8.14 9.46 -10.99
CA ARG A 130 -7.68 8.72 -9.82
C ARG A 130 -6.46 7.88 -10.18
N PRO A 131 -5.50 7.72 -9.27
CA PRO A 131 -4.43 6.76 -9.47
C PRO A 131 -4.97 5.33 -9.40
N VAL A 132 -4.33 4.42 -10.12
CA VAL A 132 -4.55 2.99 -9.95
C VAL A 132 -3.83 2.53 -8.69
N VAL A 133 -4.49 1.75 -7.82
CA VAL A 133 -3.85 1.20 -6.61
C VAL A 133 -3.46 -0.25 -6.88
N LEU A 134 -2.17 -0.53 -6.73
CA LEU A 134 -1.53 -1.84 -6.89
C LEU A 134 -1.00 -2.30 -5.53
N GLY A 135 -1.93 -2.71 -4.68
CA GLY A 135 -1.63 -3.19 -3.33
C GLY A 135 -1.58 -4.72 -3.22
N THR A 136 -1.37 -5.20 -2.01
CA THR A 136 -1.58 -6.60 -1.67
C THR A 136 -3.08 -6.83 -1.55
N ARG A 137 -3.64 -7.84 -2.25
CA ARG A 137 -5.07 -8.15 -2.20
C ARG A 137 -5.37 -9.20 -1.15
N VAL A 138 -6.49 -9.02 -0.46
CA VAL A 138 -7.01 -9.99 0.51
C VAL A 138 -7.90 -11.02 -0.17
N GLU A 139 -7.92 -12.23 0.39
CA GLU A 139 -8.80 -13.30 -0.08
C GLU A 139 -10.13 -13.24 0.68
N THR A 140 -11.22 -13.24 -0.09
CA THR A 140 -12.59 -13.35 0.45
C THR A 140 -13.24 -14.66 -0.01
N ARG A 141 -14.04 -15.25 0.86
CA ARG A 141 -14.88 -16.40 0.56
C ARG A 141 -16.23 -16.20 1.22
N ASP A 142 -17.30 -16.40 0.46
CA ASP A 142 -18.70 -16.25 0.95
C ASP A 142 -18.94 -14.90 1.66
N GLY A 143 -18.34 -13.81 1.10
CA GLY A 143 -18.45 -12.45 1.63
C GLY A 143 -17.68 -12.21 2.93
N ARG A 144 -16.75 -13.09 3.30
CA ARG A 144 -15.90 -12.97 4.50
C ARG A 144 -14.42 -13.07 4.15
N LEU A 145 -13.62 -12.32 4.88
CA LEU A 145 -12.16 -12.38 4.78
C LEU A 145 -11.66 -13.74 5.32
N THR A 146 -10.87 -14.45 4.53
CA THR A 146 -10.25 -15.72 4.96
C THR A 146 -9.05 -15.52 5.88
N GLY A 147 -8.53 -14.30 5.96
CA GLY A 147 -7.26 -13.98 6.62
C GLY A 147 -6.03 -14.25 5.76
N ARG A 148 -6.21 -14.69 4.51
CA ARG A 148 -5.12 -14.93 3.54
C ARG A 148 -5.02 -13.77 2.55
N PHE A 149 -3.90 -13.71 1.88
CA PHE A 149 -3.71 -12.83 0.73
C PHE A 149 -4.02 -13.58 -0.57
N ALA A 150 -4.82 -12.96 -1.42
CA ALA A 150 -5.16 -13.48 -2.75
C ALA A 150 -3.99 -13.30 -3.73
N THR A 151 -3.05 -12.42 -3.41
CA THR A 151 -1.89 -12.12 -4.25
C THR A 151 -0.61 -12.16 -3.43
N PRO A 152 0.56 -12.33 -4.07
CA PRO A 152 1.83 -12.10 -3.40
C PRO A 152 1.90 -10.70 -2.78
N ASN A 153 2.64 -10.55 -1.67
CA ASN A 153 2.89 -9.25 -1.06
C ASN A 153 3.59 -8.32 -2.07
N CYS A 154 3.00 -7.16 -2.33
CA CYS A 154 3.48 -6.21 -3.34
C CYS A 154 4.77 -5.49 -2.85
N TYR A 155 5.87 -6.22 -2.79
CA TYR A 155 7.18 -5.82 -2.26
C TYR A 155 8.31 -6.27 -3.20
N GLY A 156 9.34 -5.45 -3.37
CA GLY A 156 10.50 -5.79 -4.18
C GLY A 156 10.15 -6.08 -5.64
N PRO A 157 10.59 -7.22 -6.20
CA PRO A 157 10.30 -7.58 -7.60
C PRO A 157 8.81 -7.65 -7.94
N GLU A 158 7.96 -7.95 -6.96
CA GLU A 158 6.51 -7.99 -7.16
C GLU A 158 5.94 -6.61 -7.54
N LYS A 159 6.51 -5.50 -7.04
CA LYS A 159 6.12 -4.15 -7.47
C LYS A 159 6.32 -3.98 -8.97
N VAL A 160 7.48 -4.38 -9.49
CA VAL A 160 7.77 -4.31 -10.93
C VAL A 160 6.82 -5.19 -11.74
N ARG A 161 6.53 -6.41 -11.25
CA ARG A 161 5.59 -7.31 -11.91
C ARG A 161 4.21 -6.67 -12.07
N ARG A 162 3.69 -6.02 -10.99
CA ARG A 162 2.39 -5.32 -11.01
C ARG A 162 2.39 -4.12 -11.95
N ILE A 163 3.49 -3.36 -11.99
CA ILE A 163 3.64 -2.23 -12.92
C ILE A 163 3.57 -2.73 -14.36
N ARG A 164 4.27 -3.82 -14.70
CA ARG A 164 4.26 -4.41 -16.04
C ARG A 164 2.89 -4.94 -16.46
N GLU A 165 2.10 -5.45 -15.52
CA GLU A 165 0.73 -5.93 -15.81
C GLU A 165 -0.21 -4.79 -16.20
N VAL A 166 -0.07 -3.62 -15.59
CA VAL A 166 -0.91 -2.46 -15.87
C VAL A 166 -0.36 -1.59 -17.00
N PHE A 167 0.97 -1.54 -17.11
CA PHE A 167 1.69 -0.77 -18.13
C PHE A 167 2.63 -1.71 -18.91
N PRO A 168 2.10 -2.53 -19.85
CA PRO A 168 2.89 -3.58 -20.49
C PRO A 168 3.95 -3.07 -21.46
N ASP A 169 3.68 -1.96 -22.15
CA ASP A 169 4.51 -1.48 -23.27
C ASP A 169 5.63 -0.56 -22.78
N ARG A 170 6.63 -1.13 -22.07
CA ARG A 170 7.69 -0.39 -21.37
C ARG A 170 8.42 0.65 -22.23
N ASP A 171 8.66 0.36 -23.49
CA ASP A 171 9.40 1.25 -24.42
C ASP A 171 8.55 2.46 -24.89
N ASN A 172 7.25 2.45 -24.64
CA ASN A 172 6.32 3.47 -25.10
C ASN A 172 5.97 4.54 -24.04
N TYR A 173 6.57 4.46 -22.83
CA TYR A 173 6.34 5.44 -21.79
C TYR A 173 7.62 5.77 -21.02
N HIS A 174 7.66 6.98 -20.47
CA HIS A 174 8.66 7.39 -19.49
C HIS A 174 8.12 7.12 -18.08
N LEU A 175 8.84 6.34 -17.29
CA LEU A 175 8.47 5.94 -15.94
C LEU A 175 9.23 6.73 -14.88
N THR A 176 8.49 7.44 -14.04
CA THR A 176 9.03 8.09 -12.84
C THR A 176 8.53 7.36 -11.61
N ALA A 177 9.45 6.96 -10.72
CA ALA A 177 9.14 6.19 -9.52
C ALA A 177 9.61 6.90 -8.23
N PHE A 178 8.79 6.80 -7.19
CA PHE A 178 9.04 7.38 -5.87
C PHE A 178 8.93 6.29 -4.80
N GLY A 179 9.95 6.14 -3.96
CA GLY A 179 9.99 5.14 -2.91
C GLY A 179 10.90 5.53 -1.76
N ASP A 180 10.84 4.84 -0.62
CA ASP A 180 11.61 5.21 0.57
C ASP A 180 12.33 4.04 1.26
N SER A 181 12.05 2.82 0.86
CA SER A 181 12.50 1.62 1.53
C SER A 181 13.27 0.66 0.63
N ARG A 182 13.87 -0.39 1.22
CA ARG A 182 14.47 -1.48 0.44
C ARG A 182 13.47 -2.20 -0.46
N GLY A 183 12.18 -2.21 -0.08
CA GLY A 183 11.11 -2.83 -0.86
C GLY A 183 10.79 -2.12 -2.17
N ASP A 184 11.36 -0.93 -2.39
CA ASP A 184 11.14 -0.11 -3.57
C ASP A 184 12.31 -0.17 -4.54
N LYS A 185 13.43 -0.80 -4.12
CA LYS A 185 14.67 -0.79 -4.89
C LYS A 185 14.46 -1.20 -6.34
N GLU A 186 13.82 -2.35 -6.55
CA GLU A 186 13.60 -2.89 -7.89
C GLU A 186 12.65 -2.01 -8.73
N MET A 187 11.69 -1.36 -8.09
CA MET A 187 10.79 -0.40 -8.74
C MET A 187 11.55 0.88 -9.15
N LEU A 188 12.41 1.39 -8.27
CA LEU A 188 13.25 2.56 -8.55
C LEU A 188 14.27 2.28 -9.64
N ASP A 189 14.90 1.10 -9.60
CA ASP A 189 15.88 0.66 -10.62
C ASP A 189 15.21 0.39 -11.99
N TYR A 190 13.93 0.01 -12.01
CA TYR A 190 13.16 -0.23 -13.23
C TYR A 190 12.70 1.05 -13.92
N ALA A 191 12.62 2.16 -13.18
CA ALA A 191 12.19 3.45 -13.69
C ALA A 191 13.28 4.16 -14.51
N ASP A 192 12.85 5.06 -15.42
CA ASP A 192 13.77 5.98 -16.10
C ASP A 192 14.27 7.04 -15.11
N GLN A 193 13.43 7.42 -14.16
CA GLN A 193 13.76 8.31 -13.06
C GLN A 193 13.25 7.74 -11.74
N GLY A 194 14.17 7.34 -10.87
CA GLY A 194 13.86 6.82 -9.52
C GLY A 194 14.27 7.80 -8.43
N TYR A 195 13.32 8.16 -7.56
CA TYR A 195 13.55 9.09 -6.46
C TYR A 195 13.42 8.36 -5.11
N TYR A 196 14.52 8.26 -4.39
CA TYR A 196 14.58 7.67 -3.06
C TYR A 196 14.39 8.73 -1.96
N LYS A 197 13.35 8.56 -1.13
CA LYS A 197 12.95 9.48 -0.03
C LYS A 197 12.72 10.93 -0.48
N PRO A 198 11.99 11.18 -1.57
CA PRO A 198 11.92 12.51 -2.18
C PRO A 198 11.13 13.54 -1.37
N PHE A 199 10.23 13.07 -0.49
CA PHE A 199 9.31 13.92 0.27
C PHE A 199 9.66 14.01 1.77
N ARG A 200 10.95 13.90 2.11
CA ARG A 200 11.47 13.97 3.49
C ARG A 200 12.39 15.16 3.70
#